data_63ae8d96ea6d05630d6122a329227deb
#
_entry.id   63ae8d96ea6d05630d6122a329227deb
#
_cell.length_a   1.000
_cell.length_b   1.000
_cell.length_c   1.000
_cell.angle_alpha   90.00
_cell.angle_beta   90.00
_cell.angle_gamma   90.00
#
_symmetry.space_group_name_H-M   'P 1'
#
loop_
_entity.id
_entity.type
_entity.pdbx_description
1 polymer ?
#
loop_
_entity_poly.entity_id
_entity_poly.type
_entity_poly.pdbx_seq_one_letter_code
_entity_poly.pdbx_strand_id
1 'polypeptide(L)' 'MGDIRNEIKSYIAMSGMTLTQVVNELNKRHPFEPTTTQNISNKLSRGTIKYGECLEIADVLGLKITWEKK' A
#
# COMPACT_ATOMS: atom_id res chain seq x y z
N MET A 1 -18.33 7.56 -1.81
CA MET A 1 -16.99 7.72 -2.38
C MET A 1 -15.99 6.97 -1.52
N GLY A 2 -15.17 6.11 -2.13
CA GLY A 2 -14.21 5.32 -1.38
C GLY A 2 -13.08 6.16 -0.82
N ASP A 3 -12.73 5.89 0.44
CA ASP A 3 -11.55 6.44 1.06
C ASP A 3 -10.39 5.51 0.73
N ILE A 4 -9.36 6.01 0.04
CA ILE A 4 -8.22 5.19 -0.37
C ILE A 4 -7.53 4.55 0.84
N ARG A 5 -7.50 5.24 1.98
CA ARG A 5 -6.94 4.68 3.20
C ARG A 5 -7.68 3.42 3.63
N ASN A 6 -9.01 3.49 3.69
CA ASN A 6 -9.83 2.36 4.10
C ASN A 6 -9.74 1.23 3.09
N GLU A 7 -9.70 1.55 1.81
CA GLU A 7 -9.57 0.56 0.75
C GLU A 7 -8.27 -0.22 0.89
N ILE A 8 -7.15 0.47 1.01
CA ILE A 8 -5.84 -0.18 1.13
C ILE A 8 -5.72 -0.96 2.44
N LYS A 9 -6.19 -0.39 3.55
CA LYS A 9 -6.19 -1.11 4.83
C LYS A 9 -7.01 -2.38 4.78
N SER A 10 -8.13 -2.35 4.06
CA SER A 10 -8.98 -3.52 3.89
C SER A 10 -8.23 -4.64 3.16
N TYR A 11 -7.53 -4.31 2.07
CA TYR A 11 -6.76 -5.30 1.34
C TYR A 11 -5.61 -5.87 2.18
N ILE A 12 -4.94 -5.02 2.96
CA ILE A 12 -3.88 -5.48 3.86
C ILE A 12 -4.44 -6.47 4.88
N ALA A 13 -5.57 -6.14 5.50
CA ALA A 13 -6.21 -7.01 6.48
C ALA A 13 -6.64 -8.33 5.86
N MET A 14 -7.22 -8.29 4.66
CA MET A 14 -7.65 -9.50 3.95
C MET A 14 -6.49 -10.41 3.60
N SER A 15 -5.31 -9.85 3.41
CA SER A 15 -4.10 -10.62 3.09
C SER A 15 -3.42 -11.20 4.32
N GLY A 16 -3.93 -10.91 5.52
CA GLY A 16 -3.34 -11.40 6.76
C GLY A 16 -2.05 -10.72 7.15
N MET A 17 -1.75 -9.57 6.55
CA MET A 17 -0.54 -8.80 6.83
C MET A 17 -0.87 -7.55 7.66
N THR A 18 0.16 -6.98 8.26
CA THR A 18 0.07 -5.67 8.91
C THR A 18 0.76 -4.62 8.04
N LEU A 19 0.44 -3.36 8.28
CA LEU A 19 1.10 -2.27 7.54
C LEU A 19 2.62 -2.29 7.77
N THR A 20 3.06 -2.60 8.97
CA THR A 20 4.49 -2.73 9.28
C THR A 20 5.16 -3.80 8.42
N GLN A 21 4.51 -4.94 8.24
CA GLN A 21 5.04 -6.01 7.39
C GLN A 21 5.13 -5.57 5.94
N VAL A 22 4.11 -4.86 5.46
CA VAL A 22 4.10 -4.32 4.09
C VAL A 22 5.27 -3.35 3.90
N VAL A 23 5.47 -2.44 4.85
CA VAL A 23 6.56 -1.46 4.79
C VAL A 23 7.92 -2.17 4.79
N ASN A 24 8.09 -3.20 5.61
CA ASN A 24 9.33 -3.98 5.63
C ASN A 24 9.62 -4.60 4.26
N GLU A 25 8.59 -5.13 3.59
CA GLU A 25 8.77 -5.69 2.26
C GLU A 25 9.09 -4.62 1.21
N LEU A 26 8.45 -3.47 1.30
CA LEU A 26 8.77 -2.34 0.42
C LEU A 26 10.23 -1.90 0.59
N ASN A 27 10.71 -1.86 1.81
CA ASN A 27 12.10 -1.47 2.09
C ASN A 27 13.11 -2.49 1.57
N LYS A 28 12.75 -3.75 1.53
CA LYS A 28 13.60 -4.78 0.90
C LYS A 28 13.74 -4.55 -0.60
N ARG A 29 12.67 -4.06 -1.24
CA ARG A 29 12.67 -3.76 -2.68
C ARG A 29 13.43 -2.49 -3.02
N HIS A 30 13.43 -1.52 -2.09
CA HIS A 30 14.03 -0.20 -2.29
C HIS A 30 14.97 0.14 -1.13
N PRO A 31 16.11 -0.57 -1.00
CA PRO A 31 16.98 -0.36 0.16
C PRO A 31 17.63 1.02 0.21
N PHE A 32 17.68 1.73 -0.92
CA PHE A 32 18.28 3.08 -0.98
C PHE A 32 17.27 4.18 -0.70
N GLU A 33 15.99 3.85 -0.67
CA GLU A 33 14.92 4.81 -0.39
C GLU A 33 13.94 4.21 0.62
N PRO A 34 14.41 3.94 1.85
CA PRO A 34 13.54 3.31 2.84
C PRO A 34 12.42 4.24 3.27
N THR A 35 11.28 3.66 3.55
CA THR A 35 10.15 4.38 4.12
C THR A 35 9.83 3.83 5.50
N THR A 36 8.89 4.45 6.19
CA THR A 36 8.45 4.02 7.52
C THR A 36 6.97 3.76 7.51
N THR A 37 6.51 2.98 8.49
CA THR A 37 5.08 2.74 8.68
C THR A 37 4.35 4.07 8.86
N GLN A 38 4.94 5.01 9.60
CA GLN A 38 4.35 6.32 9.83
C GLN A 38 4.21 7.12 8.53
N ASN A 39 5.22 7.09 7.66
CA ASN A 39 5.18 7.79 6.38
C ASN A 39 4.05 7.25 5.49
N ILE A 40 3.95 5.94 5.37
CA ILE A 40 2.89 5.32 4.56
C ILE A 40 1.52 5.62 5.17
N SER A 41 1.40 5.51 6.49
CA SER A 41 0.14 5.83 7.18
C SER A 41 -0.29 7.27 6.92
N ASN A 42 0.67 8.21 6.98
CA ASN A 42 0.38 9.62 6.71
C ASN A 42 -0.08 9.84 5.27
N LYS A 43 0.59 9.21 4.30
CA LYS A 43 0.21 9.31 2.90
C LYS A 43 -1.20 8.77 2.65
N LEU A 44 -1.54 7.67 3.30
CA LEU A 44 -2.88 7.10 3.20
C LEU A 44 -3.93 8.02 3.82
N SER A 45 -3.64 8.56 5.01
CA SER A 45 -4.57 9.45 5.71
C SER A 45 -4.83 10.74 4.93
N ARG A 46 -3.81 11.27 4.27
CA ARG A 46 -3.91 12.51 3.51
C ARG A 46 -4.35 12.30 2.06
N GLY A 47 -4.42 11.05 1.62
CA GLY A 47 -4.72 10.75 0.22
C GLY A 47 -3.61 11.16 -0.73
N THR A 48 -2.37 11.27 -0.24
CA THR A 48 -1.23 11.71 -1.05
C THR A 48 -0.39 10.55 -1.56
N ILE A 49 -0.81 9.31 -1.30
CA ILE A 49 -0.10 8.14 -1.80
C ILE A 49 -0.16 8.12 -3.33
N LYS A 50 0.97 7.80 -3.94
CA LYS A 50 1.08 7.77 -5.40
C LYS A 50 0.61 6.43 -5.95
N TYR A 51 0.14 6.45 -7.19
CA TYR A 51 -0.35 5.23 -7.84
C TYR A 51 0.73 4.15 -7.90
N GLY A 52 1.98 4.54 -8.20
CA GLY A 52 3.09 3.59 -8.20
C GLY A 52 3.30 2.92 -6.85
N GLU A 53 3.12 3.68 -5.76
CA GLU A 53 3.19 3.11 -4.41
C GLU A 53 2.06 2.12 -4.16
N CYS A 54 0.86 2.43 -4.66
CA CYS A 54 -0.28 1.52 -4.55
C CYS A 54 -0.03 0.21 -5.30
N LEU A 55 0.58 0.29 -6.49
CA LEU A 55 0.92 -0.90 -7.27
C LEU A 55 1.92 -1.79 -6.52
N GLU A 56 2.91 -1.19 -5.88
CA GLU A 56 3.89 -1.95 -5.11
C GLU A 56 3.27 -2.60 -3.88
N ILE A 57 2.39 -1.87 -3.18
CA ILE A 57 1.67 -2.44 -2.04
C ILE A 57 0.83 -3.64 -2.50
N ALA A 58 0.10 -3.50 -3.61
CA ALA A 58 -0.69 -4.60 -4.15
C ALA A 58 0.19 -5.81 -4.46
N ASP A 59 1.35 -5.59 -5.06
CA ASP A 59 2.27 -6.67 -5.39
C ASP A 59 2.78 -7.39 -4.14
N VAL A 60 3.11 -6.64 -3.08
CA VAL A 60 3.50 -7.23 -1.80
C VAL A 60 2.38 -8.11 -1.24
N LEU A 61 1.14 -7.70 -1.40
CA LEU A 61 -0.02 -8.44 -0.91
C LEU A 61 -0.40 -9.63 -1.81
N GLY A 62 0.27 -9.79 -2.93
CA GLY A 62 -0.08 -10.83 -3.91
C GLY A 62 -1.32 -10.49 -4.72
N LEU A 63 -1.66 -9.22 -4.79
CA LEU A 63 -2.84 -8.73 -5.51
C LEU A 63 -2.44 -8.03 -6.79
N LYS A 64 -3.39 -7.89 -7.70
CA LYS A 64 -3.18 -7.21 -8.96
C LYS A 64 -4.24 -6.12 -9.13
N ILE A 65 -3.78 -4.93 -9.48
CA ILE A 65 -4.70 -3.83 -9.79
C ILE A 65 -5.06 -3.93 -11.27
N THR A 66 -6.36 -4.00 -11.57
CA THR A 66 -6.84 -4.09 -12.94
C THR A 66 -7.83 -2.96 -13.22
N TRP A 67 -7.85 -2.54 -14.48
CA TRP A 67 -8.78 -1.54 -14.97
C TRP A 67 -9.83 -2.23 -15.84
N GLU A 68 -11.09 -1.99 -15.53
CA GLU A 68 -12.20 -2.58 -16.26
C GLU A 68 -13.12 -1.48 -16.78
N LYS A 69 -13.68 -1.70 -17.98
CA LYS A 69 -14.70 -0.79 -18.50
C LYS A 69 -15.99 -0.97 -17.73
N LYS A 70 -16.62 0.13 -17.46
CA LYS A 70 -17.94 0.12 -16.83
C LYS A 70 -19.02 -0.21 -17.87
#